data_bf0b3cd46633abb85b5d892f8cdf8419
#
_entry.id   bf0b3cd46633abb85b5d892f8cdf8419
#
_cell.length_a   1.000
_cell.length_b   1.000
_cell.length_c   1.000
_cell.angle_alpha   90.00
_cell.angle_beta   90.00
_cell.angle_gamma   90.00
#
_symmetry.space_group_name_H-M   'P 1'
#
loop_
_entity.id
_entity.type
_entity.pdbx_description
1 polymer ?
#
loop_
_entity_poly.entity_id
_entity_poly.type
_entity_poly.pdbx_seq_one_letter_code
_entity_poly.pdbx_strand_id
1 'polypeptide(L)'
;MSLFEEQWQTYRTVLEHDAMEHRAAAAATGEELQTWLAQRPAHRPPPTLVDLGCGDLARMADLFRTLPLGAYIGLDLAASVLPLAASAMGQAPFPCRWQQGDLLDWAERPNPSADGSAPERVDVIHSAFAIHHLSDSQKIQFLRGARQRIEVDGLLLWVDVFQDEDDSRETYLDRYIDRVRHWPALDTQQIKAIVEHMHDCDWPAQRGTIETIAAQEGWRWRWAWRGSYGSEALAVLQPCSLKNASTP
;
A
#
# COMPACT_ATOMS: atom_id res chain seq x y z
N MET A 1 2.32 28.22 -7.62
CA MET A 1 2.29 26.92 -6.94
C MET A 1 1.73 25.92 -7.92
N SER A 2 2.35 24.77 -8.13
CA SER A 2 1.77 23.75 -9.01
C SER A 2 0.59 23.10 -8.31
N LEU A 3 -0.38 22.56 -9.06
CA LEU A 3 -1.51 21.79 -8.50
C LEU A 3 -1.03 20.71 -7.53
N PHE A 4 0.12 20.11 -7.83
CA PHE A 4 0.78 19.12 -6.97
C PHE A 4 1.23 19.71 -5.62
N GLU A 5 1.81 20.92 -5.59
CA GLU A 5 2.26 21.56 -4.33
C GLU A 5 1.09 21.89 -3.40
N GLU A 6 -0.05 22.31 -3.96
CA GLU A 6 -1.27 22.58 -3.19
C GLU A 6 -1.86 21.28 -2.62
N GLN A 7 -1.95 20.24 -3.44
CA GLN A 7 -2.40 18.91 -3.01
C GLN A 7 -1.46 18.30 -1.97
N TRP A 8 -0.14 18.51 -2.12
CA TRP A 8 0.85 18.06 -1.18
C TRP A 8 0.74 18.71 0.20
N GLN A 9 0.52 20.02 0.26
CA GLN A 9 0.28 20.71 1.54
C GLN A 9 -0.99 20.19 2.22
N THR A 10 -2.07 20.01 1.46
CA THR A 10 -3.32 19.44 1.97
C THR A 10 -3.09 18.03 2.53
N TYR A 11 -2.40 17.18 1.80
CA TYR A 11 -2.04 15.84 2.26
C TYR A 11 -1.21 15.86 3.55
N ARG A 12 -0.22 16.74 3.65
CA ARG A 12 0.57 16.91 4.88
C ARG A 12 -0.31 17.31 6.08
N THR A 13 -1.26 18.21 5.88
CA THR A 13 -2.21 18.59 6.93
C THR A 13 -3.03 17.37 7.39
N VAL A 14 -3.52 16.55 6.46
CA VAL A 14 -4.22 15.28 6.77
C VAL A 14 -3.33 14.35 7.59
N LEU A 15 -2.05 14.20 7.23
CA LEU A 15 -1.08 13.40 7.98
C LEU A 15 -0.78 13.97 9.37
N GLU A 16 -0.55 15.26 9.49
CA GLU A 16 -0.20 15.93 10.76
C GLU A 16 -1.32 15.78 11.79
N HIS A 17 -2.58 15.92 11.35
CA HIS A 17 -3.76 15.75 12.18
C HIS A 17 -4.24 14.30 12.31
N ASP A 18 -3.55 13.38 11.66
CA ASP A 18 -3.86 11.93 11.69
C ASP A 18 -5.31 11.60 11.29
N ALA A 19 -5.86 12.36 10.35
CA ALA A 19 -7.27 12.32 10.00
C ALA A 19 -7.73 10.97 9.41
N MET A 20 -6.80 10.19 8.85
CA MET A 20 -7.01 8.83 8.33
C MET A 20 -6.33 7.75 9.19
N GLU A 21 -6.06 8.04 10.46
CA GLU A 21 -5.47 7.10 11.42
C GLU A 21 -4.12 6.48 10.97
N HIS A 22 -3.32 7.25 10.24
CA HIS A 22 -2.02 6.79 9.69
C HIS A 22 -1.07 6.25 10.77
N ARG A 23 -1.12 6.80 12.00
CA ARG A 23 -0.27 6.33 13.12
C ARG A 23 -0.65 4.93 13.57
N ALA A 24 -1.95 4.67 13.71
CA ALA A 24 -2.44 3.35 14.10
C ALA A 24 -2.19 2.32 12.98
N ALA A 25 -2.40 2.71 11.72
CA ALA A 25 -2.10 1.89 10.56
C ALA A 25 -0.59 1.55 10.47
N ALA A 26 0.29 2.54 10.69
CA ALA A 26 1.75 2.32 10.71
C ALA A 26 2.17 1.39 11.87
N ALA A 27 1.59 1.55 13.06
CA ALA A 27 1.86 0.68 14.19
C ALA A 27 1.45 -0.77 13.89
N ALA A 28 0.23 -0.98 13.37
CA ALA A 28 -0.25 -2.30 12.97
C ALA A 28 0.62 -2.94 11.88
N THR A 29 1.05 -2.14 10.89
CA THR A 29 2.00 -2.57 9.85
C THR A 29 3.33 -3.03 10.47
N GLY A 30 3.83 -2.30 11.46
CA GLY A 30 5.06 -2.65 12.18
C GLY A 30 4.95 -3.97 12.93
N GLU A 31 3.84 -4.20 13.63
CA GLU A 31 3.57 -5.44 14.36
C GLU A 31 3.54 -6.66 13.41
N GLU A 32 2.88 -6.52 12.26
CA GLU A 32 2.80 -7.57 11.26
C GLU A 32 4.18 -7.88 10.64
N LEU A 33 4.95 -6.85 10.30
CA LEU A 33 6.32 -7.01 9.79
C LEU A 33 7.23 -7.70 10.80
N GLN A 34 7.21 -7.27 12.06
CA GLN A 34 8.01 -7.87 13.13
C GLN A 34 7.61 -9.33 13.37
N THR A 35 6.31 -9.63 13.38
CA THR A 35 5.79 -10.99 13.52
C THR A 35 6.25 -11.89 12.38
N TRP A 36 6.14 -11.41 11.15
CA TRP A 36 6.58 -12.15 9.97
C TRP A 36 8.11 -12.37 9.99
N LEU A 37 8.89 -11.33 10.31
CA LEU A 37 10.35 -11.41 10.42
C LEU A 37 10.79 -12.43 11.48
N ALA A 38 10.12 -12.47 12.63
CA ALA A 38 10.42 -13.42 13.71
C ALA A 38 10.15 -14.88 13.31
N GLN A 39 9.24 -15.13 12.38
CA GLN A 39 8.92 -16.46 11.86
C GLN A 39 9.82 -16.88 10.68
N ARG A 40 10.64 -15.96 10.17
CA ARG A 40 11.48 -16.21 9.00
C ARG A 40 12.64 -17.16 9.37
N PRO A 41 12.92 -18.20 8.57
CA PRO A 41 14.02 -19.10 8.84
C PRO A 41 15.37 -18.35 8.85
N ALA A 42 16.20 -18.62 9.85
CA ALA A 42 17.48 -17.92 10.05
C ALA A 42 18.48 -18.07 8.88
N HIS A 43 18.32 -19.08 8.03
CA HIS A 43 19.17 -19.29 6.85
C HIS A 43 18.76 -18.44 5.63
N ARG A 44 17.60 -17.79 5.69
CA ARG A 44 17.15 -16.90 4.61
C ARG A 44 17.92 -15.58 4.67
N PRO A 45 18.30 -15.01 3.51
CA PRO A 45 18.93 -13.69 3.50
C PRO A 45 17.98 -12.62 4.05
N PRO A 46 18.48 -11.47 4.50
CA PRO A 46 17.63 -10.34 4.88
C PRO A 46 16.66 -9.97 3.76
N PRO A 47 15.39 -9.68 4.06
CA PRO A 47 14.34 -9.54 3.06
C PRO A 47 14.45 -8.24 2.26
N THR A 48 14.03 -8.29 1.00
CA THR A 48 13.77 -7.12 0.16
C THR A 48 12.33 -6.66 0.33
N LEU A 49 12.15 -5.38 0.68
CA LEU A 49 10.84 -4.74 0.78
C LEU A 49 10.66 -3.75 -0.38
N VAL A 50 9.56 -3.86 -1.10
CA VAL A 50 9.08 -2.83 -2.04
C VAL A 50 7.88 -2.10 -1.45
N ASP A 51 7.91 -0.78 -1.51
CA ASP A 51 6.87 0.12 -1.03
C ASP A 51 6.24 0.84 -2.22
N LEU A 52 4.99 0.47 -2.54
CA LEU A 52 4.29 0.91 -3.74
C LEU A 52 3.36 2.08 -3.41
N GLY A 53 3.62 3.24 -4.00
CA GLY A 53 3.04 4.51 -3.59
C GLY A 53 3.67 4.99 -2.29
N CYS A 54 5.02 4.99 -2.22
CA CYS A 54 5.76 5.24 -0.98
C CYS A 54 5.60 6.67 -0.43
N GLY A 55 5.12 7.63 -1.25
CA GLY A 55 4.99 9.02 -0.86
C GLY A 55 6.31 9.60 -0.32
N ASP A 56 6.22 10.44 0.71
CA ASP A 56 7.39 11.03 1.40
C ASP A 56 7.93 10.21 2.57
N LEU A 57 7.33 9.06 2.85
CA LEU A 57 7.65 8.20 3.99
C LEU A 57 7.50 8.85 5.37
N ALA A 58 6.81 9.97 5.50
CA ALA A 58 6.72 10.72 6.76
C ALA A 58 6.27 9.88 7.97
N ARG A 59 5.53 8.80 7.77
CA ARG A 59 5.04 7.90 8.83
C ARG A 59 5.75 6.55 8.90
N MET A 60 6.45 6.15 7.84
CA MET A 60 7.00 4.80 7.73
C MET A 60 8.53 4.74 7.83
N ALA A 61 9.24 5.85 7.57
CA ALA A 61 10.71 5.86 7.53
C ALA A 61 11.35 5.33 8.82
N ASP A 62 10.88 5.80 9.98
CA ASP A 62 11.42 5.38 11.28
C ASP A 62 11.21 3.89 11.53
N LEU A 63 10.03 3.37 11.18
CA LEU A 63 9.74 1.94 11.27
C LEU A 63 10.69 1.15 10.38
N PHE A 64 10.74 1.46 9.09
CA PHE A 64 11.54 0.69 8.14
C PHE A 64 13.02 0.67 8.49
N ARG A 65 13.59 1.79 8.96
CA ARG A 65 15.01 1.84 9.39
C ARG A 65 15.35 0.87 10.52
N THR A 66 14.38 0.52 11.36
CA THR A 66 14.60 -0.40 12.50
C THR A 66 14.54 -1.87 12.11
N LEU A 67 14.04 -2.18 10.91
CA LEU A 67 13.87 -3.55 10.45
C LEU A 67 15.17 -4.12 9.87
N PRO A 68 15.45 -5.42 10.03
CA PRO A 68 16.62 -6.07 9.46
C PRO A 68 16.42 -6.39 7.97
N LEU A 69 16.21 -5.35 7.15
CA LEU A 69 16.04 -5.50 5.72
C LEU A 69 17.36 -5.72 4.99
N GLY A 70 17.33 -6.45 3.88
CA GLY A 70 18.43 -6.57 2.93
C GLY A 70 18.43 -5.44 1.89
N ALA A 71 17.24 -4.96 1.51
CA ALA A 71 17.06 -3.82 0.62
C ALA A 71 15.66 -3.21 0.79
N TYR A 72 15.56 -1.92 0.47
CA TYR A 72 14.30 -1.19 0.35
C TYR A 72 14.17 -0.59 -1.06
N ILE A 73 12.97 -0.69 -1.63
CA ILE A 73 12.64 -0.10 -2.92
C ILE A 73 11.39 0.74 -2.75
N GLY A 74 11.52 2.07 -2.80
CA GLY A 74 10.39 2.99 -2.82
C GLY A 74 9.99 3.31 -4.25
N LEU A 75 8.73 3.09 -4.60
CA LEU A 75 8.16 3.42 -5.89
C LEU A 75 7.00 4.38 -5.71
N ASP A 76 6.99 5.47 -6.49
CA ASP A 76 5.89 6.42 -6.52
C ASP A 76 5.68 6.99 -7.93
N LEU A 77 4.44 7.30 -8.26
CA LEU A 77 4.09 7.93 -9.53
C LEU A 77 4.64 9.36 -9.62
N ALA A 78 4.65 10.08 -8.51
CA ALA A 78 5.12 11.45 -8.40
C ALA A 78 6.63 11.52 -8.14
N ALA A 79 7.42 11.79 -9.17
CA ALA A 79 8.89 11.91 -9.04
C ALA A 79 9.33 12.92 -7.97
N SER A 80 8.53 13.94 -7.71
CA SER A 80 8.83 15.02 -6.76
C SER A 80 8.79 14.61 -5.29
N VAL A 81 8.13 13.51 -4.93
CA VAL A 81 8.10 12.99 -3.55
C VAL A 81 9.32 12.11 -3.22
N LEU A 82 9.95 11.50 -4.22
CA LEU A 82 11.06 10.56 -4.01
C LEU A 82 12.27 11.18 -3.29
N PRO A 83 12.70 12.43 -3.57
CA PRO A 83 13.74 13.09 -2.78
C PRO A 83 13.33 13.32 -1.32
N LEU A 84 12.03 13.56 -1.05
CA LEU A 84 11.52 13.70 0.31
C LEU A 84 11.55 12.37 1.05
N ALA A 85 11.12 11.30 0.39
CA ALA A 85 11.22 9.94 0.91
C ALA A 85 12.66 9.53 1.22
N ALA A 86 13.58 9.83 0.31
CA ALA A 86 15.02 9.58 0.52
C ALA A 86 15.56 10.36 1.72
N SER A 87 15.15 11.62 1.87
CA SER A 87 15.53 12.46 3.02
C SER A 87 14.95 11.92 4.34
N ALA A 88 13.68 11.50 4.34
CA ALA A 88 13.03 10.90 5.51
C ALA A 88 13.68 9.56 5.90
N MET A 89 14.00 8.71 4.92
CA MET A 89 14.71 7.46 5.15
C MET A 89 16.13 7.70 5.70
N GLY A 90 16.80 8.77 5.30
CA GLY A 90 18.13 9.12 5.79
C GLY A 90 19.18 8.02 5.60
N GLN A 91 20.02 7.79 6.61
CA GLN A 91 21.01 6.71 6.59
C GLN A 91 20.39 5.40 7.09
N ALA A 92 19.79 4.65 6.17
CA ALA A 92 19.31 3.30 6.49
C ALA A 92 20.49 2.29 6.55
N PRO A 93 20.40 1.23 7.37
CA PRO A 93 21.44 0.19 7.46
C PRO A 93 21.47 -0.76 6.25
N PHE A 94 20.66 -0.51 5.24
CA PHE A 94 20.51 -1.31 4.03
C PHE A 94 20.43 -0.40 2.80
N PRO A 95 20.72 -0.90 1.59
CA PRO A 95 20.57 -0.14 0.36
C PRO A 95 19.11 0.24 0.09
N CYS A 96 18.89 1.50 -0.32
CA CYS A 96 17.61 2.04 -0.72
C CYS A 96 17.64 2.41 -2.20
N ARG A 97 16.58 2.08 -2.94
CA ARG A 97 16.36 2.47 -4.33
C ARG A 97 15.06 3.25 -4.43
N TRP A 98 15.06 4.31 -5.24
CA TRP A 98 13.92 5.19 -5.46
C TRP A 98 13.56 5.14 -6.94
N GLN A 99 12.32 4.81 -7.25
CA GLN A 99 11.87 4.59 -8.62
C GLN A 99 10.60 5.39 -8.89
N GLN A 100 10.61 6.20 -9.93
CA GLN A 100 9.36 6.74 -10.45
C GLN A 100 8.65 5.66 -11.27
N GLY A 101 7.38 5.41 -10.96
CA GLY A 101 6.60 4.42 -11.71
C GLY A 101 5.19 4.24 -11.17
N ASP A 102 4.36 3.64 -11.98
CA ASP A 102 3.02 3.21 -11.61
C ASP A 102 3.07 1.85 -10.93
N LEU A 103 2.29 1.67 -9.86
CA LEU A 103 2.25 0.43 -9.08
C LEU A 103 1.64 -0.74 -9.84
N LEU A 104 0.69 -0.47 -10.76
CA LEU A 104 0.11 -1.50 -11.62
C LEU A 104 1.12 -1.95 -12.68
N ASP A 105 1.79 -0.99 -13.32
CA ASP A 105 2.91 -1.28 -14.23
C ASP A 105 4.00 -2.11 -13.54
N TRP A 106 4.32 -1.77 -12.28
CA TRP A 106 5.27 -2.55 -11.49
C TRP A 106 4.79 -3.99 -11.31
N ALA A 107 3.53 -4.20 -11.01
CA ALA A 107 2.97 -5.54 -10.80
C ALA A 107 2.93 -6.35 -12.10
N GLU A 108 2.54 -5.74 -13.22
CA GLU A 108 2.33 -6.42 -14.50
C GLU A 108 3.64 -6.71 -15.27
N ARG A 109 4.64 -5.85 -15.14
CA ARG A 109 5.90 -6.03 -15.85
C ARG A 109 6.84 -6.90 -15.03
N PRO A 110 7.13 -8.14 -15.47
CA PRO A 110 8.24 -8.87 -14.90
C PRO A 110 9.50 -8.01 -15.06
N ASN A 111 10.18 -7.72 -13.97
CA ASN A 111 11.47 -7.02 -14.01
C ASN A 111 12.44 -7.92 -14.80
N PRO A 112 12.85 -7.58 -16.04
CA PRO A 112 13.86 -8.38 -16.69
C PRO A 112 15.12 -8.20 -15.84
N SER A 113 15.61 -9.28 -15.24
CA SER A 113 16.98 -9.26 -14.76
C SER A 113 17.88 -8.86 -15.93
N ALA A 114 18.86 -8.00 -15.68
CA ALA A 114 19.77 -7.48 -16.70
C ALA A 114 20.52 -8.60 -17.45
N ASP A 115 20.51 -9.82 -16.95
CA ASP A 115 21.17 -11.02 -17.47
C ASP A 115 20.21 -12.09 -18.03
N GLY A 116 18.88 -11.78 -18.13
CA GLY A 116 17.87 -12.74 -18.63
C GLY A 116 17.48 -13.83 -17.63
N SER A 117 17.90 -13.72 -16.35
CA SER A 117 17.46 -14.61 -15.27
C SER A 117 15.98 -14.37 -14.93
N ALA A 118 15.38 -15.25 -14.11
CA ALA A 118 14.00 -15.10 -13.66
C ALA A 118 13.79 -13.75 -12.97
N PRO A 119 12.59 -13.14 -13.08
CA PRO A 119 12.30 -11.84 -12.47
C PRO A 119 12.64 -11.87 -10.98
N GLU A 120 13.34 -10.82 -10.51
CA GLU A 120 13.70 -10.67 -9.10
C GLU A 120 12.43 -10.60 -8.27
N ARG A 121 12.23 -11.61 -7.43
CA ARG A 121 11.12 -11.65 -6.48
C ARG A 121 11.46 -10.84 -5.25
N VAL A 122 10.44 -10.27 -4.64
CA VAL A 122 10.58 -9.53 -3.38
C VAL A 122 9.95 -10.34 -2.23
N ASP A 123 10.45 -10.10 -1.04
CA ASP A 123 9.94 -10.80 0.15
C ASP A 123 8.70 -10.09 0.73
N VAL A 124 8.69 -8.76 0.68
CA VAL A 124 7.60 -7.94 1.19
C VAL A 124 7.16 -6.92 0.16
N ILE A 125 5.86 -6.85 -0.07
CA ILE A 125 5.19 -5.76 -0.77
C ILE A 125 4.43 -4.97 0.29
N HIS A 126 4.66 -3.68 0.37
CA HIS A 126 3.90 -2.74 1.18
C HIS A 126 3.21 -1.74 0.26
N SER A 127 2.01 -1.34 0.58
CA SER A 127 1.32 -0.21 -0.05
C SER A 127 0.37 0.42 0.96
N ALA A 128 0.45 1.73 1.12
CA ALA A 128 -0.42 2.46 2.02
C ALA A 128 -1.11 3.62 1.29
N PHE A 129 -2.45 3.58 1.29
CA PHE A 129 -3.30 4.62 0.70
C PHE A 129 -2.97 4.93 -0.78
N ALA A 130 -2.75 3.88 -1.59
CA ALA A 130 -2.43 4.02 -3.00
C ALA A 130 -3.25 3.10 -3.92
N ILE A 131 -3.62 1.90 -3.47
CA ILE A 131 -4.30 0.92 -4.32
C ILE A 131 -5.78 1.29 -4.54
N HIS A 132 -6.38 2.11 -3.67
CA HIS A 132 -7.76 2.59 -3.87
C HIS A 132 -7.92 3.45 -5.13
N HIS A 133 -6.84 3.97 -5.70
CA HIS A 133 -6.89 4.67 -7.00
C HIS A 133 -7.04 3.73 -8.20
N LEU A 134 -6.81 2.44 -8.03
CA LEU A 134 -7.06 1.46 -9.07
C LEU A 134 -8.54 1.15 -9.20
N SER A 135 -9.05 1.01 -10.43
CA SER A 135 -10.37 0.42 -10.66
C SER A 135 -10.41 -1.05 -10.20
N ASP A 136 -11.60 -1.63 -10.07
CA ASP A 136 -11.72 -3.02 -9.62
C ASP A 136 -11.00 -4.01 -10.56
N SER A 137 -11.07 -3.79 -11.87
CA SER A 137 -10.32 -4.60 -12.84
C SER A 137 -8.81 -4.46 -12.69
N GLN A 138 -8.32 -3.26 -12.41
CA GLN A 138 -6.90 -3.00 -12.16
C GLN A 138 -6.43 -3.60 -10.84
N LYS A 139 -7.27 -3.64 -9.80
CA LYS A 139 -6.95 -4.35 -8.55
C LYS A 139 -6.78 -5.86 -8.76
N ILE A 140 -7.60 -6.47 -9.63
CA ILE A 140 -7.44 -7.88 -10.03
C ILE A 140 -6.08 -8.07 -10.71
N GLN A 141 -5.75 -7.21 -11.67
CA GLN A 141 -4.47 -7.24 -12.39
C GLN A 141 -3.29 -7.06 -11.43
N PHE A 142 -3.40 -6.10 -10.50
CA PHE A 142 -2.41 -5.87 -9.46
C PHE A 142 -2.19 -7.11 -8.58
N LEU A 143 -3.26 -7.70 -8.04
CA LEU A 143 -3.15 -8.90 -7.19
C LEU A 143 -2.52 -10.08 -7.93
N ARG A 144 -2.89 -10.28 -9.20
CA ARG A 144 -2.30 -11.32 -10.06
C ARG A 144 -0.82 -11.09 -10.32
N GLY A 145 -0.45 -9.87 -10.69
CA GLY A 145 0.94 -9.50 -10.96
C GLY A 145 1.81 -9.54 -9.72
N ALA A 146 1.35 -8.95 -8.61
CA ALA A 146 2.03 -8.99 -7.32
C ALA A 146 2.28 -10.43 -6.85
N ARG A 147 1.32 -11.35 -7.08
CA ARG A 147 1.45 -12.78 -6.76
C ARG A 147 2.62 -13.45 -7.50
N GLN A 148 2.93 -13.00 -8.70
CA GLN A 148 4.05 -13.52 -9.50
C GLN A 148 5.40 -12.95 -9.05
N ARG A 149 5.39 -11.78 -8.42
CA ARG A 149 6.60 -11.04 -8.03
C ARG A 149 7.00 -11.25 -6.57
N ILE A 150 6.16 -11.85 -5.78
CA ILE A 150 6.44 -12.11 -4.36
C ILE A 150 6.99 -13.51 -4.15
N GLU A 151 7.87 -13.67 -3.15
CA GLU A 151 8.35 -14.97 -2.71
C GLU A 151 7.21 -15.84 -2.16
N VAL A 152 7.38 -17.16 -2.17
CA VAL A 152 6.33 -18.12 -1.76
C VAL A 152 5.94 -17.98 -0.28
N ASP A 153 6.85 -17.50 0.54
CA ASP A 153 6.69 -17.20 1.97
C ASP A 153 6.63 -15.69 2.24
N GLY A 154 6.44 -14.90 1.18
CA GLY A 154 6.41 -13.44 1.26
C GLY A 154 5.13 -12.88 1.87
N LEU A 155 5.10 -11.55 2.03
CA LEU A 155 4.05 -10.81 2.69
C LEU A 155 3.63 -9.59 1.87
N LEU A 156 2.35 -9.46 1.53
CA LEU A 156 1.77 -8.21 1.03
C LEU A 156 0.98 -7.55 2.16
N LEU A 157 1.36 -6.32 2.50
CA LEU A 157 0.69 -5.45 3.46
C LEU A 157 -0.02 -4.35 2.69
N TRP A 158 -1.34 -4.35 2.72
CA TRP A 158 -2.18 -3.38 2.03
C TRP A 158 -2.98 -2.57 3.06
N VAL A 159 -2.46 -1.37 3.36
CA VAL A 159 -3.17 -0.36 4.15
C VAL A 159 -3.98 0.50 3.20
N ASP A 160 -5.28 0.59 3.41
CA ASP A 160 -6.10 1.42 2.52
C ASP A 160 -7.47 1.74 3.11
N VAL A 161 -8.28 2.46 2.33
CA VAL A 161 -9.71 2.65 2.56
C VAL A 161 -10.50 1.56 1.82
N PHE A 162 -11.53 1.04 2.49
CA PHE A 162 -12.38 -0.03 1.97
C PHE A 162 -13.86 0.27 2.19
N GLN A 163 -14.69 -0.18 1.27
CA GLN A 163 -16.15 -0.16 1.43
C GLN A 163 -16.61 -1.34 2.31
N ASP A 164 -17.66 -1.13 3.07
CA ASP A 164 -18.37 -2.23 3.71
C ASP A 164 -19.15 -3.06 2.66
N GLU A 165 -19.56 -4.28 3.02
CA GLU A 165 -20.17 -5.25 2.06
C GLU A 165 -21.46 -4.74 1.42
N ASP A 166 -22.24 -3.96 2.16
CA ASP A 166 -23.53 -3.44 1.72
C ASP A 166 -23.46 -2.05 1.08
N ASP A 167 -22.25 -1.44 1.03
CA ASP A 167 -22.07 -0.12 0.46
C ASP A 167 -21.92 -0.17 -1.06
N SER A 168 -22.62 0.73 -1.75
CA SER A 168 -22.20 1.17 -3.07
C SER A 168 -21.04 2.18 -2.93
N ARG A 169 -20.26 2.38 -4.01
CA ARG A 169 -19.24 3.44 -4.03
C ARG A 169 -19.82 4.81 -3.68
N GLU A 170 -21.02 5.13 -4.15
CA GLU A 170 -21.71 6.39 -3.87
C GLU A 170 -22.02 6.50 -2.38
N THR A 171 -22.63 5.48 -1.77
CA THR A 171 -22.91 5.46 -0.32
C THR A 171 -21.64 5.61 0.51
N TYR A 172 -20.55 4.93 0.12
CA TYR A 172 -19.26 5.07 0.76
C TYR A 172 -18.73 6.50 0.66
N LEU A 173 -18.74 7.08 -0.55
CA LEU A 173 -18.23 8.44 -0.77
C LEU A 173 -19.03 9.47 0.02
N ASP A 174 -20.36 9.39 0.03
CA ASP A 174 -21.20 10.31 0.81
C ASP A 174 -20.85 10.30 2.29
N ARG A 175 -20.69 9.11 2.89
CA ARG A 175 -20.32 8.94 4.29
C ARG A 175 -18.90 9.45 4.57
N TYR A 176 -17.95 9.14 3.71
CA TYR A 176 -16.56 9.54 3.91
C TYR A 176 -16.36 11.04 3.70
N ILE A 177 -17.04 11.62 2.70
CA ILE A 177 -17.03 13.07 2.43
C ILE A 177 -17.64 13.85 3.60
N ASP A 178 -18.71 13.33 4.22
CA ASP A 178 -19.25 13.96 5.42
C ASP A 178 -18.22 14.01 6.55
N ARG A 179 -17.45 12.94 6.75
CA ARG A 179 -16.33 12.92 7.68
C ARG A 179 -15.23 13.93 7.30
N VAL A 180 -14.83 14.00 6.02
CA VAL A 180 -13.80 14.94 5.51
C VAL A 180 -14.19 16.41 5.80
N ARG A 181 -15.47 16.75 5.68
CA ARG A 181 -15.97 18.10 5.99
C ARG A 181 -15.75 18.52 7.44
N HIS A 182 -15.56 17.57 8.34
CA HIS A 182 -15.33 17.80 9.76
C HIS A 182 -13.85 17.63 10.18
N TRP A 183 -12.94 17.37 9.23
CA TRP A 183 -11.52 17.26 9.53
C TRP A 183 -10.96 18.61 10.01
N PRO A 184 -10.20 18.60 11.12
CA PRO A 184 -9.62 19.84 11.63
C PRO A 184 -8.54 20.38 10.68
N ALA A 185 -8.32 21.70 10.75
CA ALA A 185 -7.24 22.41 10.09
C ALA A 185 -7.27 22.44 8.55
N LEU A 186 -8.32 21.97 7.92
CA LEU A 186 -8.56 22.15 6.49
C LEU A 186 -9.48 23.35 6.25
N ASP A 187 -9.12 24.16 5.28
CA ASP A 187 -10.00 25.23 4.80
C ASP A 187 -11.02 24.71 3.76
N THR A 188 -11.97 25.56 3.41
CA THR A 188 -13.04 25.20 2.47
C THR A 188 -12.52 24.82 1.08
N GLN A 189 -11.42 25.41 0.63
CA GLN A 189 -10.82 25.13 -0.68
C GLN A 189 -10.13 23.77 -0.65
N GLN A 190 -9.41 23.46 0.43
CA GLN A 190 -8.76 22.16 0.63
C GLN A 190 -9.78 21.02 0.73
N ILE A 191 -10.86 21.23 1.51
CA ILE A 191 -11.97 20.25 1.58
C ILE A 191 -12.57 20.02 0.19
N LYS A 192 -12.84 21.09 -0.57
CA LYS A 192 -13.38 20.97 -1.92
C LYS A 192 -12.46 20.17 -2.82
N ALA A 193 -11.15 20.44 -2.81
CA ALA A 193 -10.16 19.72 -3.62
C ALA A 193 -10.08 18.23 -3.25
N ILE A 194 -10.15 17.87 -1.94
CA ILE A 194 -10.21 16.49 -1.50
C ILE A 194 -11.48 15.80 -2.03
N VAL A 195 -12.63 16.45 -1.90
CA VAL A 195 -13.92 15.89 -2.34
C VAL A 195 -13.94 15.65 -3.85
N GLU A 196 -13.44 16.61 -4.65
CA GLU A 196 -13.30 16.45 -6.10
C GLU A 196 -12.36 15.28 -6.42
N HIS A 197 -11.20 15.19 -5.76
CA HIS A 197 -10.26 14.08 -5.94
C HIS A 197 -10.91 12.71 -5.61
N MET A 198 -11.64 12.61 -4.52
CA MET A 198 -12.31 11.37 -4.13
C MET A 198 -13.35 10.92 -5.17
N HIS A 199 -14.12 11.86 -5.72
CA HIS A 199 -15.08 11.53 -6.78
C HIS A 199 -14.41 11.05 -8.07
N ASP A 200 -13.29 11.66 -8.43
CA ASP A 200 -12.63 11.41 -9.71
C ASP A 200 -11.68 10.21 -9.66
N CYS A 201 -11.01 9.99 -8.51
CA CYS A 201 -9.87 9.09 -8.43
C CYS A 201 -10.03 7.93 -7.45
N ASP A 202 -10.97 7.97 -6.48
CA ASP A 202 -11.04 6.93 -5.46
C ASP A 202 -12.03 5.82 -5.83
N TRP A 203 -11.51 4.60 -5.83
CA TRP A 203 -12.24 3.36 -6.06
C TRP A 203 -11.97 2.39 -4.90
N PRO A 204 -12.41 2.70 -3.68
CA PRO A 204 -12.15 1.81 -2.55
C PRO A 204 -12.77 0.43 -2.80
N ALA A 205 -12.00 -0.61 -2.49
CA ALA A 205 -12.46 -1.98 -2.71
C ALA A 205 -13.53 -2.38 -1.68
N GLN A 206 -14.57 -3.09 -2.13
CA GLN A 206 -15.54 -3.71 -1.23
C GLN A 206 -14.91 -4.92 -0.54
N ARG A 207 -15.03 -5.01 0.80
CA ARG A 207 -14.30 -5.98 1.63
C ARG A 207 -14.50 -7.43 1.20
N GLY A 208 -15.72 -7.96 1.20
CA GLY A 208 -15.98 -9.36 0.87
C GLY A 208 -15.66 -9.70 -0.59
N THR A 209 -15.90 -8.76 -1.50
CA THR A 209 -15.56 -8.92 -2.92
C THR A 209 -14.05 -9.03 -3.12
N ILE A 210 -13.25 -8.13 -2.53
CA ILE A 210 -11.80 -8.15 -2.73
C ILE A 210 -11.13 -9.36 -2.07
N GLU A 211 -11.64 -9.83 -0.93
CA GLU A 211 -11.17 -11.08 -0.32
C GLU A 211 -11.39 -12.29 -1.24
N THR A 212 -12.58 -12.36 -1.86
CA THR A 212 -12.92 -13.43 -2.80
C THR A 212 -12.02 -13.40 -4.03
N ILE A 213 -11.78 -12.20 -4.58
CA ILE A 213 -10.87 -11.98 -5.70
C ILE A 213 -9.44 -12.38 -5.32
N ALA A 214 -8.95 -11.94 -4.17
CA ALA A 214 -7.61 -12.28 -3.71
C ALA A 214 -7.42 -13.80 -3.56
N ALA A 215 -8.42 -14.50 -3.04
CA ALA A 215 -8.38 -15.96 -2.95
C ALA A 215 -8.31 -16.63 -4.33
N GLN A 216 -9.04 -16.13 -5.33
CA GLN A 216 -8.99 -16.63 -6.72
C GLN A 216 -7.61 -16.38 -7.35
N GLU A 217 -6.93 -15.28 -7.00
CA GLU A 217 -5.58 -14.94 -7.49
C GLU A 217 -4.46 -15.60 -6.65
N GLY A 218 -4.80 -16.53 -5.77
CA GLY A 218 -3.83 -17.34 -5.02
C GLY A 218 -3.29 -16.67 -3.77
N TRP A 219 -4.07 -15.83 -3.15
CA TRP A 219 -3.74 -15.21 -1.88
C TRP A 219 -4.59 -15.74 -0.74
N ARG A 220 -3.99 -15.86 0.45
CA ARG A 220 -4.70 -15.99 1.72
C ARG A 220 -4.78 -14.61 2.33
N TRP A 221 -5.99 -14.12 2.58
CA TRP A 221 -6.30 -12.81 3.10
C TRP A 221 -6.59 -12.86 4.60
N ARG A 222 -6.18 -11.83 5.33
CA ARG A 222 -6.55 -11.59 6.72
C ARG A 222 -6.60 -10.09 7.00
N TRP A 223 -7.63 -9.65 7.67
CA TRP A 223 -7.67 -8.30 8.23
C TRP A 223 -6.84 -8.26 9.51
N ALA A 224 -5.82 -7.41 9.58
CA ALA A 224 -4.95 -7.27 10.74
C ALA A 224 -5.33 -6.08 11.61
N TRP A 225 -5.83 -5.02 10.99
CA TRP A 225 -6.28 -3.83 11.69
C TRP A 225 -7.45 -3.19 10.95
N ARG A 226 -8.33 -2.52 11.73
CA ARG A 226 -9.43 -1.71 11.23
C ARG A 226 -9.49 -0.42 12.03
N GLY A 227 -9.54 0.72 11.34
CA GLY A 227 -9.68 2.05 11.91
C GLY A 227 -11.01 2.24 12.64
N SER A 228 -11.06 3.21 13.53
CA SER A 228 -12.22 3.49 14.39
C SER A 228 -13.46 3.92 13.59
N TYR A 229 -13.26 4.50 12.42
CA TYR A 229 -14.34 4.88 11.49
C TYR A 229 -14.76 3.74 10.55
N GLY A 230 -14.03 2.62 10.57
CA GLY A 230 -14.37 1.42 9.82
C GLY A 230 -13.93 1.42 8.35
N SER A 231 -13.56 2.55 7.79
CA SER A 231 -13.12 2.63 6.38
C SER A 231 -11.66 2.23 6.20
N GLU A 232 -10.77 2.78 7.02
CA GLU A 232 -9.35 2.44 6.98
C GLU A 232 -9.12 1.04 7.52
N ALA A 233 -8.25 0.28 6.86
CA ALA A 233 -7.85 -1.05 7.35
C ALA A 233 -6.49 -1.47 6.81
N LEU A 234 -5.86 -2.42 7.52
CA LEU A 234 -4.71 -3.18 7.06
C LEU A 234 -5.14 -4.60 6.70
N ALA A 235 -4.98 -4.94 5.45
CA ALA A 235 -5.05 -6.31 4.97
C ALA A 235 -3.65 -6.92 4.89
N VAL A 236 -3.53 -8.16 5.33
CA VAL A 236 -2.32 -8.98 5.23
C VAL A 236 -2.60 -10.13 4.29
N LEU A 237 -1.84 -10.19 3.21
CA LEU A 237 -1.97 -11.24 2.21
C LEU A 237 -0.69 -12.08 2.15
N GLN A 238 -0.87 -13.39 2.12
CA GLN A 238 0.23 -14.34 1.94
C GLN A 238 -0.05 -15.24 0.75
N PRO A 239 0.96 -15.59 -0.05
CA PRO A 239 0.80 -16.55 -1.12
C PRO A 239 0.21 -17.88 -0.64
N CYS A 240 -0.86 -18.36 -1.28
CA CYS A 240 -1.29 -19.74 -1.11
C CYS A 240 -0.38 -20.65 -1.93
N SER A 241 0.02 -21.79 -1.38
CA SER A 241 0.50 -22.88 -2.20
C SER A 241 -0.62 -23.26 -3.16
N LEU A 242 -0.44 -23.04 -4.46
CA LEU A 242 -1.32 -23.62 -5.45
C LEU A 242 -1.22 -25.15 -5.26
N LYS A 243 -2.14 -25.75 -4.52
CA LYS A 243 -2.34 -27.20 -4.59
C LYS A 243 -2.65 -27.43 -6.07
N ASN A 244 -1.79 -28.21 -6.74
CA ASN A 244 -2.03 -28.67 -8.10
C ASN A 244 -3.51 -28.99 -8.18
N ALA A 245 -4.24 -28.24 -8.99
CA ALA A 245 -5.55 -28.63 -9.41
C ALA A 245 -5.33 -29.92 -10.20
N SER A 246 -5.42 -31.04 -9.52
CA SER A 246 -5.46 -32.34 -10.14
C SER A 246 -6.67 -32.30 -11.05
N THR A 247 -6.41 -32.21 -12.33
CA THR A 247 -7.40 -32.39 -13.38
C THR A 247 -8.14 -33.70 -13.14
N PRO A 248 -9.49 -33.69 -13.17
CA PRO A 248 -10.29 -34.90 -13.06
C PRO A 248 -10.04 -35.85 -14.22
#